data_7330d219d73fbf77137650298bae49a0
#
_entry.id   7330d219d73fbf77137650298bae49a0
#
_cell.length_a   1.000
_cell.length_b   1.000
_cell.length_c   1.000
_cell.angle_alpha   90.00
_cell.angle_beta   90.00
_cell.angle_gamma   90.00
#
_symmetry.space_group_name_H-M   'P 1'
#
loop_
_entity.id
_entity.type
_entity.pdbx_description
1 polymer ?
#
loop_
_entity_poly.entity_id
_entity_poly.type
_entity_poly.pdbx_seq_one_letter_code
_entity_poly.pdbx_strand_id
1 'polypeptide(L)'
;AVEYAIGDTTTKWVAERAKNGHPAPFPLKYIEIGNEDFGPVYWERYEKIYQALSTKYPDLIYIANSVIRVVGRENDDKRKDIPNFVNPKNVKVFDEHYYNSIEWACEQHYRFENYKRGVADLFIGELGISGKYPYNLLATGAIRMSIERNGDLNPLFAERPVMRHWDFLEHRIFLPMLINGVDSSVKTSFFYLAKMFRDHTFDVCLDAAIKDMEGMQNIFVTMGYDTGSKQYILKLINLQDKKVTLQPEVSGFKRPVKAHKTSLVLVPGKENT
;
A
#
# COMPACT_ATOMS: atom_id res chain seq x y z
N ALA A 1 10.65 18.04 13.81
CA ALA A 1 10.08 17.68 12.51
C ALA A 1 8.74 18.38 12.27
N VAL A 2 7.72 18.20 13.14
CA VAL A 2 6.37 18.78 12.93
C VAL A 2 6.40 20.29 12.84
N GLU A 3 7.10 20.96 13.75
CA GLU A 3 7.25 22.42 13.74
C GLU A 3 7.91 22.94 12.44
N TYR A 4 8.92 22.23 11.92
CA TYR A 4 9.50 22.55 10.62
C TYR A 4 8.44 22.42 9.49
N ALA A 5 7.63 21.38 9.52
CA ALA A 5 6.64 21.13 8.48
C ALA A 5 5.47 22.14 8.49
N ILE A 6 4.87 22.38 9.65
CA ILE A 6 3.61 23.14 9.75
C ILE A 6 3.60 24.25 10.81
N GLY A 7 4.74 24.48 11.48
CA GLY A 7 4.81 25.51 12.53
C GLY A 7 4.59 26.93 12.04
N ASP A 8 4.30 27.82 13.00
CA ASP A 8 4.13 29.25 12.81
C ASP A 8 5.45 29.95 12.44
N THR A 9 5.35 31.04 11.67
CA THR A 9 6.47 31.80 11.11
C THR A 9 7.45 32.38 12.15
N THR A 10 7.09 32.41 13.40
CA THR A 10 7.90 32.97 14.51
C THR A 10 8.94 32.01 15.07
N THR A 11 8.92 30.72 14.66
CA THR A 11 9.80 29.71 15.24
C THR A 11 11.08 29.51 14.43
N LYS A 12 12.15 29.06 15.13
CA LYS A 12 13.44 28.75 14.51
C LYS A 12 13.32 27.79 13.32
N TRP A 13 12.50 26.75 13.45
CA TRP A 13 12.37 25.71 12.42
C TRP A 13 11.59 26.17 11.20
N VAL A 14 10.66 27.10 11.36
CA VAL A 14 9.95 27.72 10.24
C VAL A 14 10.84 28.71 9.51
N ALA A 15 11.65 29.48 10.24
CA ALA A 15 12.66 30.33 9.62
C ALA A 15 13.64 29.52 8.75
N GLU A 16 14.04 28.33 9.23
CA GLU A 16 14.91 27.43 8.46
C GLU A 16 14.18 26.85 7.24
N ARG A 17 12.90 26.47 7.37
CA ARG A 17 12.09 26.05 6.21
C ARG A 17 12.00 27.14 5.15
N ALA A 18 11.73 28.37 5.56
CA ALA A 18 11.65 29.52 4.65
C ALA A 18 12.98 29.78 3.95
N LYS A 19 14.11 29.70 4.69
CA LYS A 19 15.45 29.83 4.14
C LYS A 19 15.76 28.73 3.10
N ASN A 20 15.22 27.52 3.30
CA ASN A 20 15.33 26.42 2.35
C ASN A 20 14.38 26.56 1.13
N GLY A 21 13.74 27.70 0.95
CA GLY A 21 12.87 28.01 -0.20
C GLY A 21 11.39 27.63 -0.01
N HIS A 22 10.98 27.20 1.19
CA HIS A 22 9.62 26.75 1.49
C HIS A 22 8.96 27.59 2.59
N PRO A 23 8.60 28.88 2.35
CA PRO A 23 8.00 29.74 3.38
C PRO A 23 6.61 29.27 3.82
N ALA A 24 5.83 28.67 2.92
CA ALA A 24 4.52 28.13 3.24
C ALA A 24 4.59 26.78 3.98
N PRO A 25 3.63 26.47 4.87
CA PRO A 25 3.55 25.15 5.51
C PRO A 25 3.38 24.03 4.49
N PHE A 26 3.95 22.87 4.80
CA PHE A 26 3.64 21.65 4.05
C PHE A 26 2.26 21.09 4.46
N PRO A 27 1.55 20.41 3.57
CA PRO A 27 0.23 19.82 3.86
C PRO A 27 0.37 18.52 4.68
N LEU A 28 1.04 18.60 5.85
CA LEU A 28 1.20 17.47 6.75
C LEU A 28 -0.14 17.10 7.37
N LYS A 29 -0.56 15.87 7.21
CA LYS A 29 -1.80 15.32 7.76
C LYS A 29 -1.56 14.15 8.71
N TYR A 30 -0.58 13.32 8.40
CA TYR A 30 -0.27 12.10 9.13
C TYR A 30 1.13 12.19 9.73
N ILE A 31 1.29 11.63 10.92
CA ILE A 31 2.59 11.45 11.55
C ILE A 31 2.65 10.09 12.24
N GLU A 32 3.63 9.31 11.88
CA GLU A 32 3.88 8.03 12.50
C GLU A 32 4.81 8.21 13.70
N ILE A 33 4.49 7.53 14.80
CA ILE A 33 5.27 7.52 16.03
C ILE A 33 5.97 6.17 16.15
N GLY A 34 7.24 6.14 15.80
CA GLY A 34 8.09 4.96 15.75
C GLY A 34 8.22 4.37 14.34
N ASN A 35 8.91 3.25 14.23
CA ASN A 35 9.01 2.42 13.04
C ASN A 35 9.46 1.03 13.46
N GLU A 36 8.69 0.00 13.10
CA GLU A 36 8.98 -1.39 13.46
C GLU A 36 9.28 -1.60 14.95
N ASP A 37 8.66 -0.83 15.81
CA ASP A 37 8.79 -0.88 17.26
C ASP A 37 7.52 -1.48 17.87
N PHE A 38 7.63 -2.19 18.99
CA PHE A 38 6.52 -2.94 19.56
C PHE A 38 6.72 -3.23 21.06
N GLY A 39 5.71 -3.81 21.66
CA GLY A 39 5.73 -4.22 23.06
C GLY A 39 5.42 -3.10 24.03
N PRO A 40 5.41 -3.39 25.36
CA PRO A 40 4.98 -2.44 26.37
C PRO A 40 5.75 -1.13 26.37
N VAL A 41 7.08 -1.20 26.19
CA VAL A 41 7.97 -0.01 26.19
C VAL A 41 7.66 0.91 25.02
N TYR A 42 7.36 0.35 23.84
CA TYR A 42 6.91 1.13 22.69
C TYR A 42 5.63 1.89 23.03
N TRP A 43 4.60 1.21 23.56
CA TRP A 43 3.33 1.81 23.84
C TRP A 43 3.39 2.89 24.94
N GLU A 44 4.23 2.73 25.95
CA GLU A 44 4.50 3.78 26.93
C GLU A 44 5.11 5.04 26.31
N ARG A 45 6.03 4.85 25.34
CA ARG A 45 6.65 5.95 24.59
C ARG A 45 5.64 6.60 23.63
N TYR A 46 4.86 5.77 22.94
CA TYR A 46 3.79 6.22 22.04
C TYR A 46 2.85 7.19 22.76
N GLU A 47 2.29 6.79 23.91
CA GLU A 47 1.38 7.63 24.68
C GLU A 47 2.01 8.96 25.10
N LYS A 48 3.25 8.96 25.57
CA LYS A 48 3.96 10.20 25.96
C LYS A 48 4.16 11.14 24.77
N ILE A 49 4.60 10.60 23.62
CA ILE A 49 4.82 11.38 22.40
C ILE A 49 3.49 11.87 21.82
N TYR A 50 2.48 11.00 21.79
CA TYR A 50 1.15 11.34 21.34
C TYR A 50 0.56 12.50 22.16
N GLN A 51 0.59 12.43 23.48
CA GLN A 51 0.05 13.50 24.34
C GLN A 51 0.78 14.83 24.11
N ALA A 52 2.10 14.81 24.01
CA ALA A 52 2.88 16.02 23.76
C ALA A 52 2.59 16.65 22.39
N LEU A 53 2.41 15.82 21.36
CA LEU A 53 2.14 16.30 20.00
C LEU A 53 0.68 16.68 19.81
N SER A 54 -0.27 15.87 20.27
CA SER A 54 -1.70 16.11 20.04
C SER A 54 -2.23 17.33 20.78
N THR A 55 -1.62 17.69 21.93
CA THR A 55 -1.91 18.96 22.62
C THR A 55 -1.54 20.16 21.75
N LYS A 56 -0.43 20.09 21.02
CA LYS A 56 0.05 21.19 20.17
C LYS A 56 -0.51 21.15 18.74
N TYR A 57 -0.78 19.96 18.23
CA TYR A 57 -1.20 19.71 16.85
C TYR A 57 -2.39 18.74 16.80
N PRO A 58 -3.58 19.17 17.31
CA PRO A 58 -4.74 18.29 17.47
C PRO A 58 -5.35 17.80 16.15
N ASP A 59 -5.09 18.50 15.05
CA ASP A 59 -5.65 18.17 13.73
C ASP A 59 -4.83 17.09 12.99
N LEU A 60 -3.65 16.71 13.49
CA LEU A 60 -2.85 15.65 12.90
C LEU A 60 -3.43 14.28 13.25
N ILE A 61 -3.31 13.37 12.31
CA ILE A 61 -3.62 11.95 12.49
C ILE A 61 -2.33 11.22 12.88
N TYR A 62 -2.37 10.56 14.04
CA TYR A 62 -1.23 9.85 14.59
C TYR A 62 -1.32 8.37 14.25
N ILE A 63 -0.25 7.84 13.66
CA ILE A 63 -0.10 6.44 13.28
C ILE A 63 0.72 5.74 14.35
N ALA A 64 0.21 4.63 14.88
CA ALA A 64 0.97 3.72 15.71
C ALA A 64 1.45 2.55 14.85
N ASN A 65 2.63 2.01 15.16
CA ASN A 65 3.13 0.89 14.40
C ASN A 65 3.02 -0.46 15.12
N SER A 66 3.17 -1.50 14.34
CA SER A 66 3.13 -2.89 14.76
C SER A 66 4.46 -3.60 14.60
N VAL A 67 4.44 -4.88 14.94
CA VAL A 67 5.59 -5.78 14.80
C VAL A 67 6.06 -5.90 13.35
N ILE A 68 7.36 -5.95 13.19
CA ILE A 68 8.15 -6.00 11.94
C ILE A 68 7.75 -7.10 10.96
N ARG A 69 7.01 -8.13 11.34
CA ARG A 69 6.90 -9.28 10.46
C ARG A 69 5.67 -10.11 10.74
N VAL A 70 4.75 -10.08 9.83
CA VAL A 70 3.64 -11.05 9.82
C VAL A 70 4.09 -12.31 9.07
N VAL A 71 5.00 -13.08 9.67
CA VAL A 71 5.33 -14.40 9.15
C VAL A 71 4.55 -15.44 9.95
N GLY A 72 3.74 -16.23 9.28
CA GLY A 72 3.09 -17.41 9.86
C GLY A 72 1.89 -17.14 10.78
N ARG A 73 1.29 -15.95 10.71
CA ARG A 73 0.01 -15.62 11.38
C ARG A 73 -0.93 -15.03 10.35
N GLU A 74 -1.47 -15.88 9.54
CA GLU A 74 -2.04 -15.56 8.24
C GLU A 74 -3.31 -14.71 8.30
N ASN A 75 -4.07 -14.74 9.39
CA ASN A 75 -5.39 -14.09 9.49
C ASN A 75 -5.55 -13.20 10.73
N ASP A 76 -4.47 -12.63 11.23
CA ASP A 76 -4.46 -11.96 12.50
C ASP A 76 -4.51 -10.44 12.37
N ASP A 77 -5.63 -9.83 12.74
CA ASP A 77 -5.79 -8.37 12.85
C ASP A 77 -4.92 -7.86 14.01
N LYS A 78 -3.79 -7.23 13.68
CA LYS A 78 -2.81 -6.77 14.68
C LYS A 78 -3.28 -5.61 15.53
N ARG A 79 -4.35 -4.93 15.14
CA ARG A 79 -4.95 -3.87 15.95
C ARG A 79 -5.46 -4.36 17.30
N LYS A 80 -5.71 -5.67 17.44
CA LYS A 80 -6.02 -6.28 18.75
C LYS A 80 -4.84 -6.28 19.72
N ASP A 81 -3.61 -6.11 19.23
CA ASP A 81 -2.39 -6.07 20.06
C ASP A 81 -2.18 -4.69 20.71
N ILE A 82 -3.06 -3.71 20.44
CA ILE A 82 -3.09 -2.43 21.16
C ILE A 82 -3.42 -2.71 22.63
N PRO A 83 -2.51 -2.36 23.57
CA PRO A 83 -2.74 -2.66 24.98
C PRO A 83 -3.94 -1.94 25.57
N ASN A 84 -4.59 -2.55 26.54
CA ASN A 84 -5.76 -1.96 27.21
C ASN A 84 -5.49 -0.64 27.92
N PHE A 85 -4.22 -0.33 28.27
CA PHE A 85 -3.86 0.95 28.88
C PHE A 85 -3.77 2.09 27.86
N VAL A 86 -3.70 1.80 26.57
CA VAL A 86 -3.73 2.79 25.50
C VAL A 86 -5.18 3.16 25.22
N ASN A 87 -5.49 4.45 25.24
CA ASN A 87 -6.82 4.88 24.84
C ASN A 87 -7.00 4.58 23.32
N PRO A 88 -7.95 3.73 22.93
CA PRO A 88 -8.13 3.36 21.51
C PRO A 88 -8.42 4.58 20.61
N LYS A 89 -8.95 5.66 21.17
CA LYS A 89 -9.20 6.91 20.44
C LYS A 89 -7.90 7.63 20.03
N ASN A 90 -6.78 7.31 20.68
CA ASN A 90 -5.47 7.88 20.38
C ASN A 90 -4.80 7.20 19.19
N VAL A 91 -5.26 6.01 18.81
CA VAL A 91 -4.75 5.25 17.67
C VAL A 91 -5.79 5.27 16.56
N LYS A 92 -5.67 6.20 15.63
CA LYS A 92 -6.61 6.30 14.49
C LYS A 92 -6.17 5.52 13.29
N VAL A 93 -4.88 5.36 13.12
CA VAL A 93 -4.27 4.57 12.06
C VAL A 93 -3.20 3.67 12.66
N PHE A 94 -3.13 2.44 12.20
CA PHE A 94 -2.21 1.43 12.67
C PHE A 94 -1.38 0.92 11.49
N ASP A 95 -0.06 1.01 11.58
CA ASP A 95 0.83 0.59 10.52
C ASP A 95 1.12 -0.90 10.60
N GLU A 96 1.00 -1.60 9.48
CA GLU A 96 1.36 -3.00 9.32
C GLU A 96 2.38 -3.16 8.19
N HIS A 97 3.46 -3.93 8.43
CA HIS A 97 4.49 -4.26 7.46
C HIS A 97 4.37 -5.70 7.00
N TYR A 98 4.46 -5.95 5.71
CA TYR A 98 4.37 -7.28 5.11
C TYR A 98 5.59 -7.59 4.25
N TYR A 99 6.38 -8.56 4.71
CA TYR A 99 7.52 -9.12 3.98
C TYR A 99 7.33 -10.62 3.83
N ASN A 100 6.67 -11.05 2.76
CA ASN A 100 6.20 -12.41 2.61
C ASN A 100 6.47 -13.00 1.23
N SER A 101 6.10 -14.28 1.04
CA SER A 101 6.26 -15.01 -0.21
C SER A 101 5.14 -14.73 -1.21
N ILE A 102 5.31 -15.23 -2.43
CA ILE A 102 4.30 -15.20 -3.48
C ILE A 102 3.05 -15.96 -3.05
N GLU A 103 3.22 -17.13 -2.46
CA GLU A 103 2.14 -17.99 -1.99
C GLU A 103 1.29 -17.27 -0.95
N TRP A 104 1.95 -16.65 0.03
CA TRP A 104 1.27 -15.84 1.03
C TRP A 104 0.44 -14.73 0.41
N ALA A 105 0.99 -14.00 -0.56
CA ALA A 105 0.27 -12.91 -1.22
C ALA A 105 -0.98 -13.39 -1.97
N CYS A 106 -0.91 -14.56 -2.58
CA CYS A 106 -2.05 -15.20 -3.25
C CYS A 106 -3.13 -15.64 -2.27
N GLU A 107 -2.73 -16.27 -1.16
CA GLU A 107 -3.64 -16.74 -0.11
C GLU A 107 -4.30 -15.59 0.64
N GLN A 108 -3.57 -14.49 0.83
CA GLN A 108 -4.03 -13.32 1.58
C GLN A 108 -4.73 -12.24 0.70
N HIS A 109 -5.11 -12.58 -0.52
CA HIS A 109 -5.79 -11.68 -1.44
C HIS A 109 -7.11 -11.09 -0.91
N TYR A 110 -7.77 -11.77 0.03
CA TYR A 110 -8.99 -11.31 0.73
C TYR A 110 -8.76 -10.99 2.21
N ARG A 111 -7.51 -10.69 2.61
CA ARG A 111 -7.14 -10.47 4.00
C ARG A 111 -7.98 -9.40 4.69
N PHE A 112 -8.13 -8.25 4.06
CA PHE A 112 -8.71 -7.06 4.68
C PHE A 112 -10.23 -7.05 4.73
N GLU A 113 -10.89 -7.92 3.98
CA GLU A 113 -12.35 -8.06 4.00
C GLU A 113 -12.90 -8.47 5.37
N ASN A 114 -12.10 -9.21 6.14
CA ASN A 114 -12.48 -9.70 7.46
C ASN A 114 -12.07 -8.76 8.61
N TYR A 115 -11.39 -7.66 8.32
CA TYR A 115 -10.98 -6.73 9.35
C TYR A 115 -12.17 -5.91 9.84
N LYS A 116 -12.31 -5.79 11.17
CA LYS A 116 -13.37 -5.01 11.80
C LYS A 116 -13.21 -3.53 11.47
N ARG A 117 -14.26 -2.91 10.91
CA ARG A 117 -14.34 -1.45 10.71
C ARG A 117 -14.66 -0.74 12.02
N GLY A 118 -14.33 0.55 12.11
CA GLY A 118 -14.60 1.38 13.28
C GLY A 118 -13.66 1.15 14.47
N VAL A 119 -12.53 0.50 14.24
CA VAL A 119 -11.38 0.44 15.16
C VAL A 119 -10.36 1.49 14.68
N ALA A 120 -9.10 1.13 14.46
CA ALA A 120 -8.15 1.96 13.75
C ALA A 120 -8.20 1.63 12.24
N ASP A 121 -7.99 2.63 11.38
CA ASP A 121 -7.70 2.40 9.99
C ASP A 121 -6.31 1.77 9.84
N LEU A 122 -5.98 1.26 8.65
CA LEU A 122 -4.68 0.66 8.37
C LEU A 122 -3.82 1.57 7.48
N PHE A 123 -2.56 1.61 7.78
CA PHE A 123 -1.50 2.01 6.89
C PHE A 123 -0.65 0.77 6.59
N ILE A 124 -0.54 0.40 5.33
CA ILE A 124 0.45 -0.61 4.94
C ILE A 124 1.72 0.15 4.59
N GLY A 125 2.56 0.38 5.62
CA GLY A 125 3.74 1.24 5.51
C GLY A 125 4.88 0.61 4.75
N GLU A 126 4.97 -0.72 4.77
CA GLU A 126 5.95 -1.44 3.99
C GLU A 126 5.36 -2.74 3.44
N LEU A 127 5.35 -2.87 2.12
CA LEU A 127 5.00 -4.10 1.42
C LEU A 127 6.14 -4.56 0.53
N GLY A 128 6.62 -5.77 0.76
CA GLY A 128 7.60 -6.44 -0.11
C GLY A 128 7.27 -7.91 -0.29
N ILE A 129 7.02 -8.34 -1.52
CA ILE A 129 6.79 -9.75 -1.86
C ILE A 129 8.07 -10.33 -2.43
N SER A 130 8.66 -11.27 -1.67
CA SER A 130 9.87 -12.00 -2.07
C SER A 130 9.53 -13.15 -3.02
N GLY A 131 10.48 -13.52 -3.86
CA GLY A 131 10.33 -14.66 -4.74
C GLY A 131 10.83 -14.38 -6.16
N LYS A 132 10.61 -15.36 -7.03
CA LYS A 132 11.12 -15.30 -8.41
C LYS A 132 10.35 -14.27 -9.24
N TYR A 133 11.09 -13.41 -9.91
CA TYR A 133 10.52 -12.52 -10.94
C TYR A 133 10.06 -13.35 -12.16
N PRO A 134 8.92 -13.05 -12.81
CA PRO A 134 8.02 -11.92 -12.56
C PRO A 134 6.86 -12.21 -11.57
N TYR A 135 6.84 -13.38 -10.95
CA TYR A 135 5.70 -13.80 -10.11
C TYR A 135 5.54 -12.95 -8.86
N ASN A 136 6.64 -12.51 -8.23
CA ASN A 136 6.59 -11.60 -7.09
C ASN A 136 5.96 -10.24 -7.43
N LEU A 137 6.18 -9.73 -8.64
CA LEU A 137 5.53 -8.52 -9.15
C LEU A 137 4.01 -8.71 -9.28
N LEU A 138 3.58 -9.82 -9.88
CA LEU A 138 2.16 -10.12 -10.05
C LEU A 138 1.46 -10.36 -8.71
N ALA A 139 2.13 -11.05 -7.79
CA ALA A 139 1.64 -11.26 -6.42
C ALA A 139 1.51 -9.95 -5.63
N THR A 140 2.45 -9.01 -5.81
CA THR A 140 2.33 -7.65 -5.28
C THR A 140 1.08 -6.97 -5.83
N GLY A 141 0.80 -7.12 -7.12
CA GLY A 141 -0.43 -6.60 -7.74
C GLY A 141 -1.69 -7.21 -7.12
N ALA A 142 -1.69 -8.51 -6.79
CA ALA A 142 -2.84 -9.17 -6.15
C ALA A 142 -3.13 -8.57 -4.76
N ILE A 143 -2.11 -8.32 -3.95
CA ILE A 143 -2.29 -7.63 -2.65
C ILE A 143 -2.75 -6.18 -2.84
N ARG A 144 -2.23 -5.46 -3.84
CA ARG A 144 -2.72 -4.11 -4.16
C ARG A 144 -4.21 -4.08 -4.49
N MET A 145 -4.73 -5.08 -5.21
CA MET A 145 -6.17 -5.22 -5.46
C MET A 145 -6.95 -5.36 -4.14
N SER A 146 -6.43 -6.12 -3.17
CA SER A 146 -7.06 -6.24 -1.85
C SER A 146 -7.08 -4.92 -1.09
N ILE A 147 -5.99 -4.17 -1.14
CA ILE A 147 -5.91 -2.83 -0.52
C ILE A 147 -6.93 -1.88 -1.17
N GLU A 148 -7.04 -1.85 -2.49
CA GLU A 148 -8.00 -1.00 -3.19
C GLU A 148 -9.45 -1.37 -2.89
N ARG A 149 -9.79 -2.68 -2.82
CA ARG A 149 -11.15 -3.11 -2.43
C ARG A 149 -11.52 -2.67 -1.02
N ASN A 150 -10.53 -2.45 -0.16
CA ASN A 150 -10.69 -2.06 1.22
C ASN A 150 -10.13 -0.65 1.49
N GLY A 151 -10.33 0.28 0.55
CA GLY A 151 -9.88 1.66 0.67
C GLY A 151 -10.53 2.44 1.81
N ASP A 152 -11.67 1.97 2.30
CA ASP A 152 -12.33 2.46 3.50
C ASP A 152 -11.54 2.16 4.79
N LEU A 153 -10.75 1.08 4.76
CA LEU A 153 -9.89 0.63 5.86
C LEU A 153 -8.44 1.08 5.67
N ASN A 154 -7.98 1.16 4.41
CA ASN A 154 -6.58 1.42 4.07
C ASN A 154 -6.41 2.79 3.40
N PRO A 155 -6.44 3.91 4.16
CA PRO A 155 -6.30 5.25 3.59
C PRO A 155 -4.91 5.55 3.05
N LEU A 156 -3.91 4.78 3.48
CA LEU A 156 -2.50 4.95 3.11
C LEU A 156 -1.87 3.61 2.73
N PHE A 157 -0.98 3.66 1.76
CA PHE A 157 -0.20 2.51 1.31
C PHE A 157 1.18 2.94 0.82
N ALA A 158 2.21 2.23 1.22
CA ALA A 158 3.56 2.38 0.72
C ALA A 158 4.16 1.02 0.36
N GLU A 159 4.86 0.98 -0.75
CA GLU A 159 5.54 -0.21 -1.25
C GLU A 159 7.05 -0.02 -1.19
N ARG A 160 7.77 -1.08 -0.91
CA ARG A 160 9.21 -1.08 -0.69
C ARG A 160 9.91 -2.11 -1.57
N PRO A 161 11.14 -1.79 -2.05
CA PRO A 161 11.79 -0.48 -2.02
C PRO A 161 11.35 0.39 -3.20
N VAL A 162 11.27 1.71 -2.99
CA VAL A 162 10.98 2.64 -4.08
C VAL A 162 12.21 2.85 -4.96
N MET A 163 13.37 3.09 -4.34
CA MET A 163 14.62 3.35 -5.03
C MET A 163 15.77 2.53 -4.48
N ARG A 164 16.70 2.12 -5.34
CA ARG A 164 17.93 1.45 -4.96
C ARG A 164 19.06 1.84 -5.91
N HIS A 165 20.27 2.02 -5.36
CA HIS A 165 21.46 2.27 -6.17
C HIS A 165 21.95 0.97 -6.81
N TRP A 166 22.58 1.07 -7.98
CA TRP A 166 23.14 -0.06 -8.75
C TRP A 166 24.02 -0.98 -7.92
N ASP A 167 24.91 -0.40 -7.10
CA ASP A 167 25.88 -1.14 -6.29
C ASP A 167 25.26 -2.05 -5.24
N PHE A 168 23.97 -1.84 -4.92
CA PHE A 168 23.23 -2.62 -3.93
C PHE A 168 22.25 -3.62 -4.53
N LEU A 169 22.32 -3.87 -5.84
CA LEU A 169 21.41 -4.81 -6.50
C LEU A 169 21.75 -6.28 -6.22
N GLU A 170 22.96 -6.60 -5.80
CA GLU A 170 23.39 -7.97 -5.52
C GLU A 170 22.64 -8.62 -4.35
N HIS A 171 22.13 -7.83 -3.41
CA HIS A 171 21.36 -8.30 -2.25
C HIS A 171 19.85 -8.30 -2.52
N ARG A 172 19.42 -8.84 -3.67
CA ARG A 172 18.04 -8.74 -4.19
C ARG A 172 17.06 -9.68 -3.48
N ILE A 173 16.50 -9.25 -2.37
CA ILE A 173 15.26 -9.87 -1.89
C ILE A 173 14.05 -9.23 -2.59
N PHE A 174 14.09 -7.91 -2.84
CA PHE A 174 13.02 -7.16 -3.48
C PHE A 174 13.56 -6.25 -4.59
N LEU A 175 12.92 -6.28 -5.77
CA LEU A 175 13.25 -5.37 -6.87
C LEU A 175 12.64 -3.98 -6.59
N PRO A 176 13.42 -2.88 -6.71
CA PRO A 176 12.90 -1.53 -6.51
C PRO A 176 12.05 -1.06 -7.70
N MET A 177 11.26 0.00 -7.50
CA MET A 177 10.58 0.70 -8.60
C MET A 177 11.59 1.43 -9.50
N LEU A 178 12.62 2.02 -8.90
CA LEU A 178 13.66 2.78 -9.60
C LEU A 178 15.04 2.22 -9.22
N ILE A 179 15.89 2.03 -10.21
CA ILE A 179 17.30 1.75 -10.02
C ILE A 179 18.08 3.01 -10.40
N ASN A 180 18.85 3.54 -9.47
CA ASN A 180 19.62 4.75 -9.66
C ASN A 180 21.11 4.43 -9.85
N GLY A 181 21.72 5.05 -10.85
CA GLY A 181 23.17 5.19 -10.99
C GLY A 181 23.62 6.58 -10.57
N VAL A 182 24.87 6.91 -10.89
CA VAL A 182 25.42 8.25 -10.60
C VAL A 182 24.70 9.32 -11.43
N ASP A 183 24.48 9.06 -12.72
CA ASP A 183 23.97 10.04 -13.69
C ASP A 183 22.66 9.60 -14.36
N SER A 184 22.07 8.49 -13.93
CA SER A 184 20.90 7.93 -14.59
C SER A 184 20.00 7.17 -13.64
N SER A 185 18.73 7.03 -14.04
CA SER A 185 17.73 6.23 -13.33
C SER A 185 16.96 5.36 -14.32
N VAL A 186 16.70 4.11 -13.94
CA VAL A 186 15.92 3.17 -14.75
C VAL A 186 14.64 2.81 -14.01
N LYS A 187 13.51 2.86 -14.71
CA LYS A 187 12.20 2.42 -14.21
C LYS A 187 12.08 0.91 -14.42
N THR A 188 11.80 0.20 -13.35
CA THR A 188 11.55 -1.24 -13.41
C THR A 188 10.09 -1.55 -13.71
N SER A 189 9.76 -2.82 -13.88
CA SER A 189 8.39 -3.29 -14.02
C SER A 189 7.51 -2.98 -12.79
N PHE A 190 8.09 -2.90 -11.59
CA PHE A 190 7.38 -2.45 -10.38
C PHE A 190 6.91 -0.99 -10.49
N PHE A 191 7.70 -0.12 -11.10
CA PHE A 191 7.27 1.24 -11.40
C PHE A 191 6.03 1.25 -12.32
N TYR A 192 6.05 0.43 -13.36
CA TYR A 192 4.92 0.39 -14.30
C TYR A 192 3.68 -0.24 -13.69
N LEU A 193 3.83 -1.26 -12.84
CA LEU A 193 2.71 -1.78 -12.05
C LEU A 193 2.10 -0.69 -11.16
N ALA A 194 2.92 0.01 -10.38
CA ALA A 194 2.48 1.09 -9.52
C ALA A 194 1.78 2.21 -10.31
N LYS A 195 2.35 2.56 -11.48
CA LYS A 195 1.76 3.55 -12.40
C LYS A 195 0.38 3.12 -12.91
N MET A 196 0.22 1.86 -13.32
CA MET A 196 -1.08 1.34 -13.79
C MET A 196 -2.14 1.42 -12.68
N PHE A 197 -1.81 1.06 -11.45
CA PHE A 197 -2.73 1.17 -10.33
C PHE A 197 -3.10 2.63 -10.04
N ARG A 198 -2.14 3.55 -10.06
CA ARG A 198 -2.38 4.98 -9.85
C ARG A 198 -3.22 5.62 -10.96
N ASP A 199 -2.95 5.27 -12.21
CA ASP A 199 -3.63 5.87 -13.36
C ASP A 199 -5.05 5.30 -13.57
N HIS A 200 -5.40 4.21 -12.91
CA HIS A 200 -6.68 3.53 -12.99
C HIS A 200 -7.23 3.27 -11.58
N THR A 201 -7.43 4.32 -10.81
CA THR A 201 -8.07 4.27 -9.50
C THR A 201 -9.59 4.30 -9.62
N PHE A 202 -10.29 3.82 -8.60
CA PHE A 202 -11.74 3.94 -8.46
C PHE A 202 -12.07 4.31 -7.00
N ASP A 203 -13.20 4.96 -6.82
CA ASP A 203 -13.72 5.37 -5.51
C ASP A 203 -14.93 4.54 -5.07
N VAL A 204 -15.50 3.76 -5.96
CA VAL A 204 -16.56 2.79 -5.64
C VAL A 204 -16.08 1.39 -6.03
N CYS A 205 -15.95 0.49 -5.06
CA CYS A 205 -15.66 -0.92 -5.32
C CYS A 205 -16.96 -1.63 -5.78
N LEU A 206 -16.83 -2.47 -6.80
CA LEU A 206 -17.92 -3.27 -7.34
C LEU A 206 -17.62 -4.75 -7.17
N ASP A 207 -18.68 -5.56 -7.05
CA ASP A 207 -18.52 -7.00 -6.98
C ASP A 207 -17.92 -7.54 -8.28
N ALA A 208 -16.88 -8.34 -8.14
CA ALA A 208 -16.24 -9.04 -9.23
C ALA A 208 -15.81 -10.43 -8.77
N ALA A 209 -16.19 -11.45 -9.50
CA ALA A 209 -15.85 -12.83 -9.21
C ALA A 209 -15.51 -13.60 -10.48
N ILE A 210 -14.68 -14.60 -10.35
CA ILE A 210 -14.39 -15.58 -11.41
C ILE A 210 -15.32 -16.77 -11.16
N LYS A 211 -16.13 -17.09 -12.17
CA LYS A 211 -16.92 -18.33 -12.20
C LYS A 211 -16.05 -19.47 -12.72
N ASP A 212 -16.47 -20.70 -12.46
CA ASP A 212 -15.77 -21.93 -12.92
C ASP A 212 -14.29 -21.95 -12.55
N MET A 213 -14.05 -21.99 -11.24
CA MET A 213 -12.71 -21.89 -10.63
C MET A 213 -11.76 -23.04 -10.95
N GLU A 214 -12.21 -24.12 -11.62
CA GLU A 214 -11.34 -25.24 -12.00
C GLU A 214 -10.25 -24.75 -12.97
N GLY A 215 -9.01 -24.91 -12.56
CA GLY A 215 -7.84 -24.44 -13.30
C GLY A 215 -7.61 -22.91 -13.31
N MET A 216 -8.40 -22.16 -12.52
CA MET A 216 -8.32 -20.70 -12.41
C MET A 216 -7.62 -20.21 -11.13
N GLN A 217 -6.92 -21.12 -10.42
CA GLN A 217 -6.11 -20.72 -9.27
C GLN A 217 -5.07 -19.68 -9.70
N ASN A 218 -4.80 -18.71 -8.83
CA ASN A 218 -3.83 -17.64 -9.07
C ASN A 218 -4.22 -16.68 -10.23
N ILE A 219 -5.52 -16.53 -10.50
CA ILE A 219 -6.08 -15.45 -11.30
C ILE A 219 -6.88 -14.55 -10.37
N PHE A 220 -6.59 -13.27 -10.41
CA PHE A 220 -7.18 -12.28 -9.50
C PHE A 220 -7.95 -11.24 -10.29
N VAL A 221 -9.09 -10.83 -9.74
CA VAL A 221 -9.96 -9.83 -10.35
C VAL A 221 -10.39 -8.81 -9.30
N THR A 222 -10.48 -7.58 -9.70
CA THR A 222 -11.19 -6.53 -8.97
C THR A 222 -11.83 -5.57 -9.97
N MET A 223 -12.94 -4.99 -9.57
CA MET A 223 -13.68 -4.03 -10.39
C MET A 223 -14.11 -2.84 -9.54
N GLY A 224 -14.10 -1.67 -10.14
CA GLY A 224 -14.59 -0.47 -9.49
C GLY A 224 -15.13 0.54 -10.48
N TYR A 225 -15.72 1.59 -9.95
CA TYR A 225 -16.22 2.73 -10.69
C TYR A 225 -15.55 4.00 -10.19
N ASP A 226 -14.96 4.76 -11.09
CA ASP A 226 -14.42 6.09 -10.81
C ASP A 226 -15.50 7.13 -11.12
N THR A 227 -16.01 7.77 -10.09
CA THR A 227 -17.10 8.76 -10.20
C THR A 227 -16.62 10.03 -10.90
N GLY A 228 -15.35 10.35 -10.83
CA GLY A 228 -14.76 11.53 -11.45
C GLY A 228 -14.68 11.40 -12.96
N SER A 229 -14.09 10.33 -13.48
CA SER A 229 -13.97 10.04 -14.91
C SER A 229 -15.19 9.34 -15.49
N LYS A 230 -16.10 8.85 -14.65
CA LYS A 230 -17.29 8.03 -15.01
C LYS A 230 -16.92 6.75 -15.77
N GLN A 231 -15.83 6.13 -15.35
CA GLN A 231 -15.30 4.91 -15.95
C GLN A 231 -15.46 3.71 -15.03
N TYR A 232 -15.76 2.57 -15.61
CA TYR A 232 -15.65 1.27 -14.96
C TYR A 232 -14.25 0.73 -15.19
N ILE A 233 -13.60 0.31 -14.13
CA ILE A 233 -12.20 -0.15 -14.14
C ILE A 233 -12.20 -1.61 -13.72
N LEU A 234 -11.81 -2.49 -14.62
CA LEU A 234 -11.60 -3.91 -14.36
C LEU A 234 -10.10 -4.20 -14.36
N LYS A 235 -9.60 -4.73 -13.25
CA LYS A 235 -8.21 -5.17 -13.11
C LYS A 235 -8.17 -6.69 -13.05
N LEU A 236 -7.25 -7.26 -13.82
CA LEU A 236 -7.03 -8.70 -13.94
C LEU A 236 -5.55 -9.00 -13.80
N ILE A 237 -5.22 -9.99 -13.00
CA ILE A 237 -3.87 -10.53 -12.87
C ILE A 237 -3.91 -12.03 -13.13
N ASN A 238 -3.07 -12.49 -14.03
CA ASN A 238 -2.81 -13.90 -14.27
C ASN A 238 -1.41 -14.26 -13.79
N LEU A 239 -1.31 -15.02 -12.72
CA LEU A 239 -0.06 -15.47 -12.12
C LEU A 239 0.27 -16.93 -12.51
N GLN A 240 -0.41 -17.44 -13.53
CA GLN A 240 -0.15 -18.76 -14.10
C GLN A 240 0.85 -18.69 -15.26
N ASP A 241 1.57 -19.78 -15.51
CA ASP A 241 2.51 -19.93 -16.64
C ASP A 241 1.83 -20.10 -18.00
N LYS A 242 0.51 -20.11 -18.03
CA LYS A 242 -0.28 -20.33 -19.25
C LYS A 242 -1.17 -19.15 -19.56
N LYS A 243 -1.44 -18.97 -20.84
CA LYS A 243 -2.46 -18.03 -21.33
C LYS A 243 -3.85 -18.51 -20.89
N VAL A 244 -4.62 -17.59 -20.35
CA VAL A 244 -6.02 -17.80 -19.97
C VAL A 244 -6.89 -16.90 -20.80
N THR A 245 -8.03 -17.42 -21.28
CA THR A 245 -9.07 -16.64 -21.91
C THR A 245 -10.21 -16.47 -20.92
N LEU A 246 -10.55 -15.21 -20.61
CA LEU A 246 -11.67 -14.86 -19.75
C LEU A 246 -12.74 -14.19 -20.62
N GLN A 247 -13.99 -14.52 -20.39
CA GLN A 247 -15.14 -13.86 -20.97
C GLN A 247 -15.83 -13.03 -19.87
N PRO A 248 -15.67 -11.69 -19.88
CA PRO A 248 -16.33 -10.85 -18.90
C PRO A 248 -17.85 -10.86 -19.12
N GLU A 249 -18.61 -11.13 -18.07
CA GLU A 249 -20.05 -10.89 -18.01
C GLU A 249 -20.28 -9.68 -17.12
N VAL A 250 -20.76 -8.59 -17.69
CA VAL A 250 -21.00 -7.35 -16.93
C VAL A 250 -22.50 -7.07 -16.95
N SER A 251 -23.12 -7.09 -15.78
CA SER A 251 -24.55 -6.80 -15.62
C SER A 251 -24.77 -5.33 -15.28
N GLY A 252 -26.00 -4.86 -15.46
CA GLY A 252 -26.42 -3.49 -15.09
C GLY A 252 -26.27 -2.44 -16.19
N PHE A 253 -25.62 -2.74 -17.31
CA PHE A 253 -25.54 -1.82 -18.43
C PHE A 253 -26.76 -1.91 -19.35
N LYS A 254 -27.36 -0.75 -19.67
CA LYS A 254 -28.50 -0.65 -20.62
C LYS A 254 -28.05 -0.50 -22.07
N ARG A 255 -26.77 -0.26 -22.33
CA ARG A 255 -26.19 -0.01 -23.67
C ARG A 255 -24.80 -0.64 -23.78
N PRO A 256 -24.35 -1.00 -25.00
CA PRO A 256 -22.97 -1.41 -25.22
C PRO A 256 -21.99 -0.36 -24.71
N VAL A 257 -20.91 -0.79 -24.05
CA VAL A 257 -19.85 0.09 -23.54
C VAL A 257 -18.58 -0.10 -24.38
N LYS A 258 -17.88 1.01 -24.59
CA LYS A 258 -16.57 0.98 -25.23
C LYS A 258 -15.54 0.60 -24.17
N ALA A 259 -14.72 -0.40 -24.46
CA ALA A 259 -13.64 -0.82 -23.59
C ALA A 259 -12.28 -0.42 -24.15
N HIS A 260 -11.39 0.02 -23.27
CA HIS A 260 -9.96 0.20 -23.54
C HIS A 260 -9.17 -0.77 -22.67
N LYS A 261 -8.12 -1.37 -23.25
CA LYS A 261 -7.27 -2.32 -22.55
C LYS A 261 -5.85 -1.75 -22.43
N THR A 262 -5.34 -1.68 -21.21
CA THR A 262 -3.92 -1.46 -20.90
C THR A 262 -3.36 -2.76 -20.36
N SER A 263 -2.18 -3.18 -20.82
CA SER A 263 -1.57 -4.44 -20.39
C SER A 263 -0.10 -4.24 -20.04
N LEU A 264 0.31 -4.83 -18.93
CA LEU A 264 1.72 -5.06 -18.60
C LEU A 264 2.01 -6.54 -18.87
N VAL A 265 2.78 -6.81 -19.92
CA VAL A 265 3.16 -8.17 -20.29
C VAL A 265 4.59 -8.40 -19.83
N LEU A 266 4.77 -9.43 -19.02
CA LEU A 266 6.06 -9.80 -18.43
C LEU A 266 6.61 -11.03 -19.16
N VAL A 267 7.87 -11.00 -19.53
CA VAL A 267 8.53 -12.12 -20.20
C VAL A 267 9.43 -12.81 -19.18
N PRO A 268 9.16 -14.08 -18.83
CA PRO A 268 10.00 -14.84 -17.92
C PRO A 268 11.46 -14.88 -18.42
N GLY A 269 12.42 -14.68 -17.51
CA GLY A 269 13.84 -14.71 -17.83
C GLY A 269 14.40 -13.44 -18.48
N LYS A 270 13.57 -12.45 -18.79
CA LYS A 270 14.01 -11.10 -19.13
C LYS A 270 13.70 -10.19 -17.95
N GLU A 271 14.64 -10.08 -17.05
CA GLU A 271 14.65 -8.96 -16.11
C GLU A 271 14.79 -7.71 -16.96
N ASN A 272 13.85 -6.77 -16.83
CA ASN A 272 13.97 -5.48 -17.49
C ASN A 272 15.19 -4.78 -16.90
N THR A 273 16.32 -4.93 -17.55
CA THR A 273 17.54 -4.14 -17.36
C THR A 273 17.46 -2.88 -18.21
#